data_dc22bd9be86304ee87d8021c069590ef
#
_entry.id   dc22bd9be86304ee87d8021c069590ef
#
_cell.length_a   1.000
_cell.length_b   1.000
_cell.length_c   1.000
_cell.angle_alpha   90.00
_cell.angle_beta   90.00
_cell.angle_gamma   90.00
#
_symmetry.space_group_name_H-M   'P 1'
#
loop_
_entity.id
_entity.type
_entity.pdbx_description
1 polymer ?
#
loop_
_entity_poly.entity_id
_entity_poly.type
_entity_poly.pdbx_seq_one_letter_code
_entity_poly.pdbx_strand_id
1 'polypeptide(L)'
;KRDLNTGSGVVLGSSGSGKSTTIKGGEVIPTLLKYPDDRVIIVDPEDEYSDIGRAFGAQMVDISIGSKTHINLLDLPDLDRLAEEDDDPIGDKANLLMGLFESILSEVTDAQIGIIDRVTGQTYERYMTEDYTPTLKEWHQVLKKQPEEEAQDLALAVETYTNGSQDIFAHHTNVDLNHRFVIFNLKK
;
A
#
# COMPACT_ATOMS: atom_id res chain seq x y z
N LYS A 1 -17.43 -23.94 -3.24
CA LYS A 1 -15.99 -24.28 -3.15
C LYS A 1 -15.41 -24.17 -4.53
N ARG A 2 -14.44 -23.27 -4.74
CA ARG A 2 -13.69 -23.22 -5.99
C ARG A 2 -12.76 -24.42 -6.02
N ASP A 3 -12.86 -25.24 -7.08
CA ASP A 3 -12.07 -26.47 -7.25
C ASP A 3 -10.61 -26.18 -7.68
N LEU A 4 -10.01 -25.10 -7.16
CA LEU A 4 -8.60 -24.81 -7.38
C LEU A 4 -7.78 -25.45 -6.25
N ASN A 5 -6.84 -26.30 -6.59
CA ASN A 5 -5.88 -26.90 -5.63
C ASN A 5 -4.95 -25.84 -4.99
N THR A 6 -4.83 -24.69 -5.64
CA THR A 6 -4.14 -23.49 -5.15
C THR A 6 -5.05 -22.27 -5.34
N GLY A 7 -5.02 -21.32 -4.42
CA GLY A 7 -5.80 -20.08 -4.51
C GLY A 7 -5.33 -19.12 -5.62
N SER A 8 -4.30 -19.47 -6.40
CA SER A 8 -3.69 -18.64 -7.43
C SER A 8 -3.92 -19.18 -8.84
N GLY A 9 -4.06 -18.29 -9.80
CA GLY A 9 -4.19 -18.62 -11.20
C GLY A 9 -3.56 -17.56 -12.10
N VAL A 10 -3.20 -17.96 -13.33
CA VAL A 10 -2.65 -17.06 -14.37
C VAL A 10 -3.52 -17.17 -15.62
N VAL A 11 -3.89 -16.03 -16.20
CA VAL A 11 -4.62 -15.95 -17.47
C VAL A 11 -3.70 -15.36 -18.53
N LEU A 12 -3.36 -16.17 -19.53
CA LEU A 12 -2.47 -15.78 -20.63
C LEU A 12 -3.26 -15.59 -21.92
N GLY A 13 -2.80 -14.64 -22.74
CA GLY A 13 -3.37 -14.37 -24.05
C GLY A 13 -2.73 -13.13 -24.67
N SER A 14 -2.75 -13.01 -25.99
CA SER A 14 -2.28 -11.81 -26.71
C SER A 14 -3.13 -10.58 -26.40
N SER A 15 -2.64 -9.40 -26.73
CA SER A 15 -3.42 -8.16 -26.64
C SER A 15 -4.70 -8.31 -27.50
N GLY A 16 -5.83 -7.84 -26.98
CA GLY A 16 -7.13 -7.93 -27.67
C GLY A 16 -7.80 -9.32 -27.65
N SER A 17 -7.20 -10.34 -27.01
CA SER A 17 -7.78 -11.69 -26.95
C SER A 17 -8.99 -11.85 -26.00
N GLY A 18 -9.41 -10.78 -25.33
CA GLY A 18 -10.54 -10.81 -24.41
C GLY A 18 -10.21 -11.26 -22.99
N LYS A 19 -8.94 -11.30 -22.58
CA LYS A 19 -8.52 -11.68 -21.21
C LYS A 19 -9.30 -10.94 -20.13
N SER A 20 -9.25 -9.61 -20.17
CA SER A 20 -9.92 -8.76 -19.18
C SER A 20 -11.44 -8.95 -19.21
N THR A 21 -12.03 -9.11 -20.40
CA THR A 21 -13.46 -9.39 -20.55
C THR A 21 -13.84 -10.72 -19.90
N THR A 22 -13.01 -11.75 -20.09
CA THR A 22 -13.23 -13.09 -19.50
C THR A 22 -13.12 -13.04 -17.97
N ILE A 23 -12.12 -12.34 -17.43
CA ILE A 23 -11.96 -12.18 -15.97
C ILE A 23 -13.13 -11.37 -15.39
N LYS A 24 -13.50 -10.26 -16.03
CA LYS A 24 -14.65 -9.44 -15.62
C LYS A 24 -15.94 -10.25 -15.55
N GLY A 25 -16.28 -10.94 -16.65
CA GLY A 25 -17.53 -11.70 -16.76
C GLY A 25 -17.53 -13.05 -16.05
N GLY A 26 -16.38 -13.71 -15.96
CA GLY A 26 -16.27 -15.05 -15.39
C GLY A 26 -15.94 -15.09 -13.89
N GLU A 27 -15.25 -14.08 -13.38
CA GLU A 27 -14.79 -14.07 -11.99
C GLU A 27 -15.31 -12.87 -11.21
N VAL A 28 -15.02 -11.63 -11.65
CA VAL A 28 -15.30 -10.41 -10.85
C VAL A 28 -16.81 -10.22 -10.66
N ILE A 29 -17.57 -10.14 -11.74
CA ILE A 29 -19.03 -9.91 -11.68
C ILE A 29 -19.75 -11.05 -10.94
N PRO A 30 -19.48 -12.35 -11.23
CA PRO A 30 -20.09 -13.43 -10.48
C PRO A 30 -19.74 -13.42 -8.99
N THR A 31 -18.52 -13.06 -8.62
CA THR A 31 -18.12 -12.92 -7.22
C THR A 31 -18.92 -11.81 -6.52
N LEU A 32 -19.00 -10.63 -7.14
CA LEU A 32 -19.74 -9.51 -6.58
C LEU A 32 -21.24 -9.79 -6.41
N LEU A 33 -21.83 -10.59 -7.32
CA LEU A 33 -23.27 -10.89 -7.30
C LEU A 33 -23.65 -12.08 -6.42
N LYS A 34 -22.81 -13.11 -6.35
CA LYS A 34 -23.16 -14.39 -5.73
C LYS A 34 -22.57 -14.60 -4.33
N TYR A 35 -21.50 -13.91 -4.01
CA TYR A 35 -20.75 -14.13 -2.78
C TYR A 35 -20.63 -12.80 -1.99
N PRO A 36 -21.66 -12.41 -1.23
CA PRO A 36 -21.70 -11.11 -0.55
C PRO A 36 -20.59 -10.89 0.47
N ASP A 37 -20.08 -11.97 1.05
CA ASP A 37 -19.02 -11.94 2.07
C ASP A 37 -17.59 -11.94 1.48
N ASP A 38 -17.46 -12.21 0.16
CA ASP A 38 -16.17 -12.19 -0.50
C ASP A 38 -15.74 -10.74 -0.80
N ARG A 39 -14.46 -10.44 -0.57
CA ARG A 39 -13.83 -9.19 -0.99
C ARG A 39 -13.20 -9.35 -2.35
N VAL A 40 -13.29 -8.28 -3.14
CA VAL A 40 -12.62 -8.18 -4.46
C VAL A 40 -11.66 -7.01 -4.42
N ILE A 41 -10.38 -7.29 -4.63
CA ILE A 41 -9.33 -6.27 -4.73
C ILE A 41 -8.70 -6.40 -6.11
N ILE A 42 -8.65 -5.31 -6.85
CA ILE A 42 -8.05 -5.23 -8.19
C ILE A 42 -6.93 -4.21 -8.18
N VAL A 43 -5.77 -4.59 -8.72
CA VAL A 43 -4.71 -3.67 -9.10
C VAL A 43 -4.78 -3.50 -10.61
N ASP A 44 -5.10 -2.29 -11.07
CA ASP A 44 -5.45 -1.99 -12.46
C ASP A 44 -4.45 -0.99 -13.09
N PRO A 45 -3.38 -1.48 -13.72
CA PRO A 45 -2.39 -0.61 -14.34
C PRO A 45 -2.84 0.00 -15.68
N GLU A 46 -3.90 -0.53 -16.28
CA GLU A 46 -4.36 -0.13 -17.62
C GLU A 46 -5.72 0.60 -17.63
N ASP A 47 -6.31 0.82 -16.44
CA ASP A 47 -7.64 1.42 -16.26
C ASP A 47 -8.76 0.66 -17.03
N GLU A 48 -8.67 -0.65 -17.01
CA GLU A 48 -9.67 -1.50 -17.65
C GLU A 48 -10.90 -1.78 -16.78
N TYR A 49 -10.81 -1.61 -15.45
CA TYR A 49 -11.85 -2.00 -14.50
C TYR A 49 -12.68 -0.83 -13.95
N SER A 50 -12.38 0.40 -14.30
CA SER A 50 -13.08 1.60 -13.79
C SER A 50 -14.59 1.58 -14.07
N ASP A 51 -15.03 1.10 -15.24
CA ASP A 51 -16.47 1.03 -15.58
C ASP A 51 -17.21 0.04 -14.68
N ILE A 52 -16.64 -1.14 -14.44
CA ILE A 52 -17.20 -2.11 -13.50
C ILE A 52 -17.15 -1.56 -12.08
N GLY A 53 -16.06 -0.91 -11.70
CA GLY A 53 -15.94 -0.27 -10.41
C GLY A 53 -17.08 0.71 -10.14
N ARG A 54 -17.33 1.60 -11.07
CA ARG A 54 -18.47 2.54 -10.98
C ARG A 54 -19.82 1.84 -10.93
N ALA A 55 -20.03 0.82 -11.75
CA ALA A 55 -21.29 0.10 -11.82
C ALA A 55 -21.62 -0.70 -10.55
N PHE A 56 -20.62 -1.21 -9.86
CA PHE A 56 -20.75 -2.02 -8.64
C PHE A 56 -20.36 -1.28 -7.36
N GLY A 57 -20.14 0.04 -7.43
CA GLY A 57 -19.86 0.87 -6.25
C GLY A 57 -18.51 0.59 -5.60
N ALA A 58 -17.47 0.31 -6.38
CA ALA A 58 -16.13 0.10 -5.86
C ALA A 58 -15.57 1.35 -5.18
N GLN A 59 -14.77 1.15 -4.13
CA GLN A 59 -13.84 2.17 -3.66
C GLN A 59 -12.72 2.29 -4.69
N MET A 60 -12.69 3.41 -5.40
CA MET A 60 -11.62 3.72 -6.36
C MET A 60 -10.46 4.39 -5.62
N VAL A 61 -9.25 3.88 -5.82
CA VAL A 61 -8.02 4.40 -5.22
C VAL A 61 -7.05 4.71 -6.35
N ASP A 62 -6.91 5.98 -6.68
CA ASP A 62 -5.97 6.42 -7.71
C ASP A 62 -4.57 6.59 -7.09
N ILE A 63 -3.63 5.77 -7.51
CA ILE A 63 -2.23 5.83 -7.10
C ILE A 63 -1.43 6.54 -8.20
N SER A 64 -1.36 7.86 -8.06
CA SER A 64 -0.66 8.68 -9.04
C SER A 64 -0.25 10.03 -8.44
N ILE A 65 0.78 10.66 -9.00
CA ILE A 65 1.25 11.98 -8.56
C ILE A 65 0.13 13.01 -8.65
N GLY A 66 -0.15 13.70 -7.53
CA GLY A 66 -1.23 14.68 -7.44
C GLY A 66 -2.64 14.07 -7.32
N SER A 67 -2.75 12.77 -7.04
CA SER A 67 -4.02 12.14 -6.66
C SER A 67 -4.61 12.80 -5.41
N LYS A 68 -5.95 12.72 -5.30
CA LYS A 68 -6.68 13.12 -4.09
C LYS A 68 -6.94 11.95 -3.14
N THR A 69 -6.63 10.74 -3.58
CA THR A 69 -6.73 9.53 -2.76
C THR A 69 -5.37 9.21 -2.17
N HIS A 70 -5.34 8.94 -0.87
CA HIS A 70 -4.11 8.73 -0.12
C HIS A 70 -4.22 7.47 0.72
N ILE A 71 -3.09 6.79 0.86
CA ILE A 71 -2.89 5.64 1.74
C ILE A 71 -1.65 5.93 2.58
N ASN A 72 -1.81 5.92 3.89
CA ASN A 72 -0.69 6.03 4.80
C ASN A 72 -0.02 4.66 4.96
N LEU A 73 1.23 4.53 4.57
CA LEU A 73 1.97 3.27 4.73
C LEU A 73 2.20 2.89 6.20
N LEU A 74 2.13 3.86 7.10
CA LEU A 74 2.31 3.66 8.53
C LEU A 74 1.00 3.37 9.28
N ASP A 75 -0.14 3.26 8.61
CA ASP A 75 -1.37 2.82 9.27
C ASP A 75 -1.20 1.39 9.81
N LEU A 76 -1.45 1.22 11.10
CA LEU A 76 -1.46 -0.10 11.73
C LEU A 76 -2.79 -0.81 11.46
N PRO A 77 -2.81 -2.14 11.37
CA PRO A 77 -4.06 -2.89 11.34
C PRO A 77 -4.85 -2.69 12.64
N ASP A 78 -6.18 -2.89 12.57
CA ASP A 78 -7.03 -2.84 13.78
C ASP A 78 -6.46 -3.75 14.87
N LEU A 79 -6.25 -3.18 16.06
CA LEU A 79 -5.71 -3.90 17.22
C LEU A 79 -6.54 -5.13 17.59
N ASP A 80 -7.85 -5.11 17.31
CA ASP A 80 -8.74 -6.26 17.50
C ASP A 80 -8.43 -7.45 16.57
N ARG A 81 -7.66 -7.23 15.50
CA ARG A 81 -7.18 -8.27 14.58
C ARG A 81 -5.79 -8.78 14.91
N LEU A 82 -5.05 -8.07 15.75
CA LEU A 82 -3.71 -8.43 16.23
C LEU A 82 -3.77 -9.37 17.45
N ALA A 83 -4.80 -10.21 17.55
CA ALA A 83 -5.05 -11.08 18.71
C ALA A 83 -4.10 -12.29 18.82
N GLU A 84 -3.09 -12.41 17.98
CA GLU A 84 -2.04 -13.43 18.08
C GLU A 84 -0.79 -12.82 18.75
N GLU A 85 -0.31 -13.43 19.82
CA GLU A 85 0.71 -12.92 20.76
C GLU A 85 2.11 -12.70 20.14
N ASP A 86 2.32 -13.01 18.86
CA ASP A 86 3.62 -12.93 18.17
C ASP A 86 3.68 -11.87 17.06
N ASP A 87 2.64 -11.03 16.89
CA ASP A 87 2.65 -10.00 15.84
C ASP A 87 3.44 -8.76 16.26
N ASP A 88 4.46 -8.40 15.47
CA ASP A 88 5.18 -7.12 15.57
C ASP A 88 4.75 -6.16 14.44
N PRO A 89 3.63 -5.44 14.61
CA PRO A 89 3.10 -4.57 13.56
C PRO A 89 4.02 -3.40 13.23
N ILE A 90 4.88 -2.96 14.15
CA ILE A 90 5.85 -1.90 13.89
C ILE A 90 7.04 -2.43 13.09
N GLY A 91 7.54 -3.61 13.44
CA GLY A 91 8.56 -4.31 12.66
C GLY A 91 8.08 -4.62 11.24
N ASP A 92 6.82 -5.00 11.04
CA ASP A 92 6.23 -5.19 9.72
C ASP A 92 6.23 -3.89 8.91
N LYS A 93 5.98 -2.74 9.54
CA LYS A 93 6.07 -1.43 8.86
C LYS A 93 7.51 -1.06 8.52
N ALA A 94 8.47 -1.37 9.38
CA ALA A 94 9.89 -1.20 9.06
C ALA A 94 10.28 -2.05 7.82
N ASN A 95 9.89 -3.32 7.80
CA ASN A 95 10.11 -4.22 6.66
C ASN A 95 9.43 -3.71 5.37
N LEU A 96 8.21 -3.19 5.47
CA LEU A 96 7.51 -2.57 4.34
C LEU A 96 8.30 -1.38 3.78
N LEU A 97 8.79 -0.49 4.65
CA LEU A 97 9.58 0.67 4.23
C LEU A 97 10.93 0.27 3.64
N MET A 98 11.60 -0.74 4.19
CA MET A 98 12.83 -1.30 3.62
C MET A 98 12.58 -1.77 2.18
N GLY A 99 11.59 -2.63 1.96
CA GLY A 99 11.26 -3.13 0.61
C GLY A 99 10.82 -2.03 -0.35
N LEU A 100 10.12 -1.01 0.12
CA LEU A 100 9.77 0.15 -0.70
C LEU A 100 11.03 0.92 -1.12
N PHE A 101 11.92 1.26 -0.19
CA PHE A 101 13.11 2.04 -0.49
C PHE A 101 14.10 1.25 -1.35
N GLU A 102 14.26 -0.05 -1.14
CA GLU A 102 15.01 -0.93 -2.06
C GLU A 102 14.45 -0.94 -3.49
N SER A 103 13.14 -0.74 -3.64
CA SER A 103 12.49 -0.72 -4.95
C SER A 103 12.62 0.60 -5.69
N ILE A 104 12.76 1.72 -4.96
CA ILE A 104 12.75 3.07 -5.55
C ILE A 104 14.13 3.75 -5.55
N LEU A 105 15.06 3.32 -4.70
CA LEU A 105 16.42 3.81 -4.64
C LEU A 105 17.35 2.85 -5.40
N SER A 106 18.48 3.38 -5.87
CA SER A 106 19.47 2.56 -6.61
C SER A 106 20.17 1.55 -5.71
N GLU A 107 20.35 1.89 -4.43
CA GLU A 107 21.00 1.07 -3.42
C GLU A 107 20.52 1.50 -2.03
N VAL A 108 20.32 0.53 -1.14
CA VAL A 108 20.10 0.74 0.29
C VAL A 108 21.14 -0.09 1.03
N THR A 109 21.97 0.54 1.84
CA THR A 109 23.05 -0.14 2.57
C THR A 109 22.54 -0.84 3.83
N ASP A 110 23.29 -1.84 4.34
CA ASP A 110 22.97 -2.52 5.62
C ASP A 110 22.85 -1.54 6.79
N ALA A 111 23.66 -0.46 6.79
CA ALA A 111 23.57 0.59 7.79
C ALA A 111 22.23 1.36 7.69
N GLN A 112 21.78 1.67 6.48
CA GLN A 112 20.51 2.34 6.23
C GLN A 112 19.32 1.43 6.59
N ILE A 113 19.42 0.12 6.36
CA ILE A 113 18.40 -0.86 6.82
C ILE A 113 18.22 -0.77 8.33
N GLY A 114 19.29 -0.80 9.11
CA GLY A 114 19.23 -0.65 10.57
C GLY A 114 18.70 0.72 11.02
N ILE A 115 18.98 1.78 10.25
CA ILE A 115 18.43 3.13 10.50
C ILE A 115 16.93 3.16 10.23
N ILE A 116 16.45 2.55 9.14
CA ILE A 116 15.01 2.49 8.81
C ILE A 116 14.24 1.80 9.94
N ASP A 117 14.73 0.66 10.40
CA ASP A 117 14.12 -0.08 11.52
C ASP A 117 14.00 0.80 12.77
N ARG A 118 15.13 1.33 13.25
CA ARG A 118 15.19 2.20 14.42
C ARG A 118 14.30 3.44 14.29
N VAL A 119 14.35 4.13 13.16
CA VAL A 119 13.58 5.36 12.91
C VAL A 119 12.09 5.07 12.88
N THR A 120 11.69 3.91 12.35
CA THR A 120 10.28 3.50 12.34
C THR A 120 9.79 3.33 13.77
N GLY A 121 10.47 2.57 14.62
CA GLY A 121 10.12 2.45 16.03
C GLY A 121 10.04 3.80 16.74
N GLN A 122 11.06 4.65 16.61
CA GLN A 122 11.08 5.99 17.21
C GLN A 122 9.95 6.90 16.71
N THR A 123 9.49 6.70 15.47
CA THR A 123 8.39 7.48 14.92
C THR A 123 7.08 7.12 15.60
N TYR A 124 6.80 5.85 15.80
CA TYR A 124 5.61 5.44 16.56
C TYR A 124 5.69 5.85 18.03
N GLU A 125 6.81 5.62 18.71
CA GLU A 125 6.99 6.07 20.10
C GLU A 125 6.73 7.57 20.29
N ARG A 126 7.09 8.38 19.29
CA ARG A 126 7.04 9.83 19.42
C ARG A 126 5.71 10.43 19.03
N TYR A 127 5.05 9.90 18.01
CA TYR A 127 3.91 10.55 17.36
C TYR A 127 2.61 9.73 17.43
N MET A 128 2.68 8.41 17.70
CA MET A 128 1.48 7.59 17.81
C MET A 128 0.67 7.98 19.04
N THR A 129 -0.61 8.20 18.85
CA THR A 129 -1.59 8.39 19.93
C THR A 129 -2.85 7.59 19.61
N GLU A 130 -3.83 7.57 20.52
CA GLU A 130 -5.12 6.90 20.31
C GLU A 130 -5.84 7.40 19.04
N ASP A 131 -5.71 8.71 18.75
CA ASP A 131 -6.41 9.36 17.62
C ASP A 131 -5.49 9.73 16.46
N TYR A 132 -4.19 9.39 16.50
CA TYR A 132 -3.23 9.85 15.50
C TYR A 132 -2.19 8.77 15.14
N THR A 133 -2.16 8.39 13.88
CA THR A 133 -1.10 7.56 13.30
C THR A 133 -0.10 8.44 12.53
N PRO A 134 1.22 8.31 12.78
CA PRO A 134 2.21 9.08 12.04
C PRO A 134 2.20 8.76 10.55
N THR A 135 2.72 9.69 9.75
CA THR A 135 2.91 9.53 8.30
C THR A 135 4.40 9.49 7.95
N LEU A 136 4.73 9.25 6.68
CA LEU A 136 6.12 9.35 6.21
C LEU A 136 6.73 10.75 6.41
N LYS A 137 5.93 11.79 6.64
CA LYS A 137 6.43 13.14 6.94
C LYS A 137 7.07 13.20 8.32
N GLU A 138 6.39 12.64 9.34
CA GLU A 138 6.93 12.54 10.70
C GLU A 138 8.12 11.57 10.73
N TRP A 139 8.03 10.45 10.01
CA TRP A 139 9.13 9.50 9.88
C TRP A 139 10.40 10.18 9.33
N HIS A 140 10.27 10.96 8.27
CA HIS A 140 11.37 11.73 7.68
C HIS A 140 11.93 12.79 8.66
N GLN A 141 11.07 13.42 9.49
CA GLN A 141 11.54 14.33 10.53
C GLN A 141 12.37 13.64 11.61
N VAL A 142 12.04 12.40 11.95
CA VAL A 142 12.83 11.57 12.88
C VAL A 142 14.13 11.16 12.24
N LEU A 143 14.11 10.73 10.96
CA LEU A 143 15.30 10.36 10.19
C LEU A 143 16.33 11.51 10.13
N LYS A 144 15.91 12.72 9.82
CA LYS A 144 16.79 13.90 9.76
C LYS A 144 17.46 14.27 11.09
N LYS A 145 16.98 13.73 12.21
CA LYS A 145 17.58 13.96 13.54
C LYS A 145 18.60 12.92 13.95
N GLN A 146 18.75 11.87 13.15
CA GLN A 146 19.78 10.85 13.40
C GLN A 146 21.17 11.44 13.12
N PRO A 147 22.19 11.10 13.93
CA PRO A 147 23.52 11.71 13.82
C PRO A 147 24.40 11.12 12.71
N GLU A 148 24.05 9.94 12.18
CA GLU A 148 24.85 9.22 11.22
C GLU A 148 24.79 9.86 9.83
N GLU A 149 25.88 9.84 9.08
CA GLU A 149 25.98 10.33 7.71
C GLU A 149 25.06 9.54 6.78
N GLU A 150 24.98 8.24 6.96
CA GLU A 150 24.09 7.33 6.21
C GLU A 150 22.61 7.69 6.39
N ALA A 151 22.24 8.21 7.56
CA ALA A 151 20.88 8.69 7.81
C ALA A 151 20.59 10.00 7.07
N GLN A 152 21.58 10.90 6.99
CA GLN A 152 21.44 12.15 6.23
C GLN A 152 21.34 11.88 4.73
N ASP A 153 22.16 10.96 4.23
CA ASP A 153 22.10 10.53 2.82
C ASP A 153 20.75 9.90 2.49
N LEU A 154 20.26 9.00 3.34
CA LEU A 154 18.94 8.40 3.19
C LEU A 154 17.84 9.48 3.24
N ALA A 155 17.91 10.43 4.15
CA ALA A 155 16.92 11.50 4.28
C ALA A 155 16.83 12.34 2.99
N LEU A 156 17.97 12.66 2.37
CA LEU A 156 18.00 13.35 1.08
C LEU A 156 17.43 12.48 -0.05
N ALA A 157 17.78 11.19 -0.08
CA ALA A 157 17.33 10.26 -1.11
C ALA A 157 15.80 10.06 -1.11
N VAL A 158 15.17 10.05 0.08
CA VAL A 158 13.71 9.82 0.21
C VAL A 158 12.89 11.10 0.27
N GLU A 159 13.51 12.28 0.25
CA GLU A 159 12.81 13.56 0.43
C GLU A 159 11.69 13.77 -0.60
N THR A 160 11.91 13.35 -1.84
CA THR A 160 10.91 13.45 -2.92
C THR A 160 9.64 12.67 -2.61
N TYR A 161 9.74 11.56 -1.88
CA TYR A 161 8.64 10.65 -1.55
C TYR A 161 7.97 10.98 -0.20
N THR A 162 8.61 11.78 0.62
CA THR A 162 8.10 12.14 1.96
C THR A 162 7.55 13.54 2.02
N ASN A 163 8.22 14.53 1.40
CA ASN A 163 7.86 15.95 1.45
C ASN A 163 7.89 16.62 0.06
N GLY A 164 8.24 15.87 -0.98
CA GLY A 164 8.39 16.37 -2.34
C GLY A 164 7.19 16.08 -3.23
N SER A 165 7.42 16.06 -4.54
CA SER A 165 6.38 15.94 -5.56
C SER A 165 5.80 14.53 -5.71
N GLN A 166 6.39 13.51 -5.09
CA GLN A 166 5.97 12.12 -5.16
C GLN A 166 5.48 11.60 -3.79
N ASP A 167 4.90 12.47 -2.98
CA ASP A 167 4.47 12.21 -1.60
C ASP A 167 3.12 11.47 -1.48
N ILE A 168 2.78 10.62 -2.45
CA ILE A 168 1.50 9.91 -2.57
C ILE A 168 1.15 9.14 -1.30
N PHE A 169 2.15 8.54 -0.66
CA PHE A 169 2.04 7.71 0.53
C PHE A 169 2.39 8.45 1.84
N ALA A 170 2.62 9.75 1.76
CA ALA A 170 3.01 10.57 2.91
C ALA A 170 1.86 11.39 3.52
N HIS A 171 0.63 10.97 3.28
CA HIS A 171 -0.60 11.59 3.79
C HIS A 171 -1.43 10.56 4.56
N HIS A 172 -2.31 11.04 5.45
CA HIS A 172 -3.26 10.15 6.12
C HIS A 172 -4.20 9.47 5.12
N THR A 173 -4.52 8.22 5.37
CA THR A 173 -5.48 7.46 4.57
C THR A 173 -6.84 8.16 4.56
N ASN A 174 -7.38 8.39 3.38
CA ASN A 174 -8.67 9.03 3.16
C ASN A 174 -9.63 8.18 2.30
N VAL A 175 -9.33 6.90 2.17
CA VAL A 175 -10.11 5.91 1.42
C VAL A 175 -10.47 4.73 2.33
N ASP A 176 -11.61 4.10 2.08
CA ASP A 176 -12.00 2.90 2.82
C ASP A 176 -11.36 1.66 2.19
N LEU A 177 -10.21 1.25 2.73
CA LEU A 177 -9.52 0.04 2.30
C LEU A 177 -10.22 -1.26 2.75
N ASN A 178 -11.17 -1.18 3.69
CA ASN A 178 -11.99 -2.32 4.12
C ASN A 178 -13.24 -2.50 3.26
N HIS A 179 -13.49 -1.58 2.32
CA HIS A 179 -14.60 -1.72 1.38
C HIS A 179 -14.56 -3.07 0.66
N ARG A 180 -15.73 -3.66 0.44
CA ARG A 180 -15.87 -4.99 -0.16
C ARG A 180 -15.25 -5.09 -1.57
N PHE A 181 -15.33 -4.02 -2.34
CA PHE A 181 -14.77 -3.95 -3.68
C PHE A 181 -13.84 -2.74 -3.80
N VAL A 182 -12.53 -2.97 -3.94
CA VAL A 182 -11.50 -1.93 -4.03
C VAL A 182 -10.76 -2.07 -5.35
N ILE A 183 -10.56 -0.96 -6.05
CA ILE A 183 -9.76 -0.90 -7.28
C ILE A 183 -8.64 0.11 -7.09
N PHE A 184 -7.40 -0.36 -7.11
CA PHE A 184 -6.19 0.46 -7.17
C PHE A 184 -5.88 0.76 -8.63
N ASN A 185 -6.16 1.98 -9.07
CA ASN A 185 -5.86 2.44 -10.42
C ASN A 185 -4.46 3.06 -10.44
N LEU A 186 -3.56 2.49 -11.25
CA LEU A 186 -2.16 2.94 -11.40
C LEU A 186 -1.95 3.76 -12.67
N LYS A 187 -2.97 3.84 -13.53
CA LYS A 187 -2.89 4.57 -14.79
C LYS A 187 -3.24 6.03 -14.59
N LYS A 188 -2.42 6.87 -15.17
CA LYS A 188 -2.71 8.26 -15.50
C LYS A 188 -2.80 8.48 -16.98
#